data_7af8b5a43d860ef17807dcba3f61617f
#
_entry.id   7af8b5a43d860ef17807dcba3f61617f
#
_cell.length_a   1.000
_cell.length_b   1.000
_cell.length_c   1.000
_cell.angle_alpha   90.00
_cell.angle_beta   90.00
_cell.angle_gamma   90.00
#
_symmetry.space_group_name_H-M   'P 1'
#
loop_
_entity.id
_entity.type
_entity.pdbx_description
1 polymer ?
#
loop_
_entity_poly.entity_id
_entity_poly.type
_entity_poly.pdbx_seq_one_letter_code
_entity_poly.pdbx_strand_id
1 'polypeptide(L)'
;MKIAILAPLVTAIREPQRGGSQAFVSDLARGLVGRGHEVHVYAASGSEIPGVKVIDTGSDPRALAGTLYRAFGPAGPGSASVSAAAEAAFAAAYASMRQTRYDVIHNHAFDAPAVRLATTLPAPVLHTLHLPPDEAVEAALHHAARSGRPPSVATVSAFQARAWRRVVRVDAILPPCVPTHVIPWSRAAGRGAVFAGRLSPEKGAAEAIDIAGAAGIPIDVYGDAYDAGYTRAQIGPRRGRPGVTVHQAVPRASLWVAMARAAVVLYPARWDEPFGMAAAEAQACGTPVVAFQRGGLGEVIADGVTGFLVPPGDLQAAADAVGGTAGISRAACRGHAEDRLDLEQSLDAHERFYRRMAASDTGEADDG
;
A
#
# COMPACT_ATOMS: atom_id res chain seq x y z
N MET A 1 23.97 4.08 5.06
CA MET A 1 23.54 5.18 4.18
C MET A 1 22.64 6.12 4.95
N LYS A 2 22.58 7.38 4.51
CA LYS A 2 21.62 8.37 5.01
C LYS A 2 20.50 8.54 3.98
N ILE A 3 19.30 8.16 4.32
CA ILE A 3 18.16 8.02 3.41
C ILE A 3 17.03 8.97 3.83
N ALA A 4 16.51 9.76 2.89
CA ALA A 4 15.26 10.46 3.08
C ALA A 4 14.12 9.68 2.45
N ILE A 5 13.02 9.51 3.15
CA ILE A 5 11.77 8.95 2.62
C ILE A 5 10.72 10.05 2.65
N LEU A 6 10.11 10.36 1.50
CA LEU A 6 8.96 11.24 1.43
C LEU A 6 7.69 10.40 1.37
N ALA A 7 6.89 10.49 2.41
CA ALA A 7 5.59 9.82 2.50
C ALA A 7 4.51 10.60 1.72
N PRO A 8 3.38 9.95 1.38
CA PRO A 8 2.19 10.66 0.92
C PRO A 8 1.71 11.66 1.99
N LEU A 9 1.64 12.96 1.65
CA LEU A 9 1.31 14.02 2.60
C LEU A 9 -0.19 14.16 2.87
N VAL A 10 -1.03 13.49 2.11
CA VAL A 10 -2.49 13.51 2.23
C VAL A 10 -3.02 12.74 3.46
N THR A 11 -2.16 11.97 4.13
CA THR A 11 -2.54 11.18 5.32
C THR A 11 -1.35 11.06 6.26
N ALA A 12 -1.56 11.33 7.55
CA ALA A 12 -0.54 11.09 8.55
C ALA A 12 -0.24 9.58 8.69
N ILE A 13 1.03 9.25 8.88
CA ILE A 13 1.48 7.88 9.19
C ILE A 13 1.38 7.68 10.69
N ARG A 14 0.37 6.98 11.13
CA ARG A 14 0.16 6.59 12.54
C ARG A 14 -0.86 5.47 12.63
N GLU A 15 -0.82 4.68 13.71
CA GLU A 15 -1.85 3.68 13.97
C GLU A 15 -3.20 4.32 14.40
N PRO A 16 -4.34 3.78 13.97
CA PRO A 16 -4.43 2.75 12.94
C PRO A 16 -4.07 3.28 11.56
N GLN A 17 -3.33 2.47 10.76
CA GLN A 17 -2.91 2.86 9.41
C GLN A 17 -4.11 2.93 8.46
N ARG A 18 -4.21 4.02 7.70
CA ARG A 18 -5.35 4.25 6.79
C ARG A 18 -5.17 3.72 5.38
N GLY A 19 -3.98 3.25 5.02
CA GLY A 19 -3.70 2.73 3.69
C GLY A 19 -2.43 1.89 3.63
N GLY A 20 -2.33 1.04 2.62
CA GLY A 20 -1.19 0.14 2.43
C GLY A 20 0.13 0.88 2.21
N SER A 21 0.13 2.02 1.52
CA SER A 21 1.35 2.81 1.31
C SER A 21 1.92 3.40 2.61
N GLN A 22 1.06 3.88 3.53
CA GLN A 22 1.49 4.38 4.82
C GLN A 22 2.06 3.26 5.70
N ALA A 23 1.37 2.11 5.72
CA ALA A 23 1.83 0.93 6.43
C ALA A 23 3.19 0.47 5.91
N PHE A 24 3.35 0.39 4.59
CA PHE A 24 4.61 0.01 3.97
C PHE A 24 5.74 1.01 4.24
N VAL A 25 5.50 2.33 4.11
CA VAL A 25 6.51 3.35 4.43
C VAL A 25 6.99 3.22 5.88
N SER A 26 6.06 2.96 6.82
CA SER A 26 6.40 2.71 8.23
C SER A 26 7.28 1.48 8.39
N ASP A 27 6.92 0.35 7.76
CA ASP A 27 7.67 -0.90 7.84
C ASP A 27 9.05 -0.78 7.16
N LEU A 28 9.12 -0.19 5.97
CA LEU A 28 10.36 0.07 5.23
C LEU A 28 11.33 0.93 6.06
N ALA A 29 10.84 2.04 6.61
CA ALA A 29 11.67 2.95 7.39
C ALA A 29 12.21 2.27 8.65
N ARG A 30 11.38 1.53 9.37
CA ARG A 30 11.79 0.77 10.56
C ARG A 30 12.81 -0.32 10.21
N GLY A 31 12.56 -1.06 9.14
CA GLY A 31 13.46 -2.10 8.68
C GLY A 31 14.84 -1.55 8.29
N LEU A 32 14.88 -0.44 7.55
CA LEU A 32 16.14 0.22 7.18
C LEU A 32 16.89 0.76 8.40
N VAL A 33 16.19 1.34 9.40
CA VAL A 33 16.82 1.73 10.68
C VAL A 33 17.38 0.51 11.41
N GLY A 34 16.63 -0.59 11.47
CA GLY A 34 17.09 -1.86 12.06
C GLY A 34 18.34 -2.43 11.39
N ARG A 35 18.56 -2.12 10.13
CA ARG A 35 19.76 -2.48 9.34
C ARG A 35 20.91 -1.47 9.44
N GLY A 36 20.80 -0.47 10.32
CA GLY A 36 21.86 0.50 10.60
C GLY A 36 21.91 1.70 9.64
N HIS A 37 20.85 1.96 8.86
CA HIS A 37 20.76 3.18 8.06
C HIS A 37 20.26 4.35 8.89
N GLU A 38 20.74 5.57 8.59
CA GLU A 38 20.13 6.80 9.09
C GLU A 38 18.95 7.17 8.21
N VAL A 39 17.72 7.03 8.73
CA VAL A 39 16.50 7.25 7.95
C VAL A 39 15.72 8.43 8.50
N HIS A 40 15.39 9.38 7.63
CA HIS A 40 14.50 10.50 7.91
C HIS A 40 13.23 10.36 7.08
N VAL A 41 12.07 10.28 7.72
CA VAL A 41 10.78 10.24 7.04
C VAL A 41 10.12 11.61 7.08
N TYR A 42 9.97 12.22 5.93
CA TYR A 42 9.21 13.46 5.74
C TYR A 42 7.74 13.11 5.55
N ALA A 43 6.91 13.52 6.47
CA ALA A 43 5.51 13.15 6.50
C ALA A 43 4.60 14.29 6.95
N ALA A 44 3.30 14.15 6.73
CA ALA A 44 2.29 15.11 7.14
C ALA A 44 2.24 15.25 8.67
N SER A 45 1.76 16.42 9.13
CA SER A 45 1.62 16.71 10.55
C SER A 45 0.81 15.65 11.29
N GLY A 46 1.27 15.28 12.48
CA GLY A 46 0.70 14.22 13.30
C GLY A 46 1.13 12.81 12.91
N SER A 47 2.17 12.66 12.06
CA SER A 47 2.78 11.37 11.77
C SER A 47 3.75 10.95 12.87
N GLU A 48 3.73 9.65 13.19
CA GLU A 48 4.60 9.03 14.17
C GLU A 48 4.98 7.61 13.70
N ILE A 49 6.27 7.31 13.69
CA ILE A 49 6.80 5.97 13.38
C ILE A 49 7.76 5.59 14.51
N PRO A 50 7.43 4.59 15.34
CA PRO A 50 8.29 4.20 16.45
C PRO A 50 9.72 3.84 16.01
N GLY A 51 10.73 4.44 16.65
CA GLY A 51 12.14 4.20 16.37
C GLY A 51 12.70 4.87 15.09
N VAL A 52 11.91 5.69 14.39
CA VAL A 52 12.32 6.39 13.17
C VAL A 52 12.23 7.90 13.36
N LYS A 53 13.19 8.65 12.84
CA LYS A 53 13.13 10.11 12.83
C LYS A 53 12.13 10.61 11.80
N VAL A 54 10.97 11.07 12.27
CA VAL A 54 9.95 11.72 11.45
C VAL A 54 10.19 13.23 11.44
N ILE A 55 10.20 13.82 10.26
CA ILE A 55 10.28 15.25 10.03
C ILE A 55 8.90 15.72 9.60
N ASP A 56 8.26 16.51 10.45
CA ASP A 56 6.98 17.11 10.15
C ASP A 56 7.15 18.15 9.04
N THR A 57 6.43 17.97 7.95
CA THR A 57 6.47 18.90 6.80
C THR A 57 5.58 20.14 7.00
N GLY A 58 4.84 20.22 8.11
CA GLY A 58 3.83 21.26 8.34
C GLY A 58 2.57 21.10 7.49
N SER A 59 2.45 19.99 6.75
CA SER A 59 1.32 19.74 5.87
C SER A 59 0.10 19.25 6.64
N ASP A 60 -1.02 19.96 6.56
CA ASP A 60 -2.30 19.49 7.08
C ASP A 60 -2.93 18.49 6.08
N PRO A 61 -3.11 17.21 6.45
CA PRO A 61 -3.78 16.23 5.60
C PRO A 61 -5.20 16.65 5.17
N ARG A 62 -5.89 17.47 5.96
CA ARG A 62 -7.24 17.94 5.63
C ARG A 62 -7.23 18.92 4.46
N ALA A 63 -6.21 19.79 4.39
CA ALA A 63 -6.03 20.72 3.27
C ALA A 63 -5.71 19.98 1.96
N LEU A 64 -5.10 18.79 2.05
CA LEU A 64 -4.75 17.93 0.92
C LEU A 64 -5.81 16.86 0.62
N ALA A 65 -6.94 16.80 1.34
CA ALA A 65 -7.95 15.75 1.16
C ALA A 65 -8.53 15.67 -0.26
N GLY A 66 -8.46 16.75 -1.04
CA GLY A 66 -8.86 16.76 -2.44
C GLY A 66 -7.91 16.01 -3.38
N THR A 67 -6.67 15.72 -2.96
CA THR A 67 -5.71 14.89 -3.73
C THR A 67 -5.85 13.40 -3.43
N LEU A 68 -6.75 12.99 -2.53
CA LEU A 68 -7.00 11.59 -2.22
C LEU A 68 -7.44 10.84 -3.47
N TYR A 69 -6.71 9.78 -3.81
CA TYR A 69 -7.07 8.90 -4.91
C TYR A 69 -8.43 8.23 -4.67
N ARG A 70 -9.28 8.28 -5.69
CA ARG A 70 -10.59 7.62 -5.74
C ARG A 70 -10.70 6.85 -7.04
N ALA A 71 -10.78 5.53 -6.94
CA ALA A 71 -10.92 4.67 -8.12
C ALA A 71 -12.28 4.82 -8.82
N PHE A 72 -13.32 5.24 -8.06
CA PHE A 72 -14.67 5.46 -8.55
C PHE A 72 -15.19 6.83 -8.09
N GLY A 73 -15.77 7.54 -8.99
CA GLY A 73 -16.33 8.86 -8.78
C GLY A 73 -15.85 9.84 -9.85
N PRO A 74 -16.46 11.01 -9.95
CA PRO A 74 -15.94 12.00 -10.87
C PRO A 74 -14.49 12.32 -10.44
N ALA A 75 -13.55 12.07 -11.33
CA ALA A 75 -12.23 12.67 -11.27
C ALA A 75 -12.44 14.17 -11.48
N GLY A 76 -12.86 14.84 -10.43
CA GLY A 76 -12.85 16.29 -10.45
C GLY A 76 -11.38 16.72 -10.44
N PRO A 77 -10.95 17.64 -11.31
CA PRO A 77 -9.69 18.33 -11.08
C PRO A 77 -9.77 18.88 -9.66
N GLY A 78 -8.79 18.53 -8.82
CA GLY A 78 -8.67 19.13 -7.50
C GLY A 78 -8.82 20.64 -7.69
N SER A 79 -9.58 21.31 -6.83
CA SER A 79 -9.76 22.76 -6.98
C SER A 79 -8.37 23.42 -7.08
N ALA A 80 -8.27 24.54 -7.76
CA ALA A 80 -6.99 25.26 -7.88
C ALA A 80 -6.32 25.51 -6.52
N SER A 81 -7.13 25.68 -5.46
CA SER A 81 -6.66 25.81 -4.07
C SER A 81 -6.01 24.53 -3.53
N VAL A 82 -6.56 23.36 -3.83
CA VAL A 82 -5.97 22.06 -3.41
C VAL A 82 -4.66 21.82 -4.15
N SER A 83 -4.60 22.13 -5.44
CA SER A 83 -3.36 22.03 -6.23
C SER A 83 -2.28 22.97 -5.70
N ALA A 84 -2.62 24.20 -5.34
CA ALA A 84 -1.69 25.16 -4.73
C ALA A 84 -1.22 24.73 -3.34
N ALA A 85 -2.09 24.15 -2.53
CA ALA A 85 -1.72 23.60 -1.22
C ALA A 85 -0.75 22.40 -1.35
N ALA A 86 -0.99 21.50 -2.29
CA ALA A 86 -0.08 20.39 -2.57
C ALA A 86 1.28 20.90 -3.07
N GLU A 87 1.29 21.85 -3.99
CA GLU A 87 2.52 22.48 -4.49
C GLU A 87 3.35 23.10 -3.35
N ALA A 88 2.71 23.86 -2.48
CA ALA A 88 3.38 24.49 -1.34
C ALA A 88 3.92 23.45 -0.34
N ALA A 89 3.15 22.39 -0.07
CA ALA A 89 3.54 21.33 0.86
C ALA A 89 4.80 20.59 0.37
N PHE A 90 4.84 20.18 -0.91
CA PHE A 90 6.00 19.50 -1.47
C PHE A 90 7.21 20.44 -1.63
N ALA A 91 6.99 21.71 -1.98
CA ALA A 91 8.05 22.70 -2.04
C ALA A 91 8.71 22.89 -0.66
N ALA A 92 7.93 22.98 0.42
CA ALA A 92 8.43 23.10 1.78
C ALA A 92 9.20 21.82 2.22
N ALA A 93 8.65 20.63 1.94
CA ALA A 93 9.32 19.35 2.24
C ALA A 93 10.69 19.27 1.56
N TYR A 94 10.77 19.59 0.28
CA TYR A 94 12.02 19.55 -0.48
C TYR A 94 12.99 20.67 -0.09
N ALA A 95 12.50 21.85 0.30
CA ALA A 95 13.33 22.90 0.86
C ALA A 95 14.02 22.43 2.16
N SER A 96 13.29 21.73 3.02
CA SER A 96 13.86 21.10 4.22
C SER A 96 14.86 19.99 3.89
N MET A 97 14.59 19.14 2.90
CA MET A 97 15.50 18.07 2.47
C MET A 97 16.85 18.63 1.96
N ARG A 98 16.84 19.76 1.27
CA ARG A 98 18.08 20.41 0.78
C ARG A 98 19.04 20.86 1.88
N GLN A 99 18.56 20.99 3.13
CA GLN A 99 19.42 21.36 4.27
C GLN A 99 20.24 20.17 4.80
N THR A 100 19.99 18.96 4.29
CA THR A 100 20.67 17.74 4.72
C THR A 100 21.22 17.00 3.50
N ARG A 101 22.47 16.56 3.57
CA ARG A 101 23.02 15.68 2.54
C ARG A 101 22.50 14.27 2.74
N TYR A 102 21.81 13.75 1.74
CA TYR A 102 21.34 12.36 1.68
C TYR A 102 22.08 11.60 0.59
N ASP A 103 22.25 10.30 0.78
CA ASP A 103 22.79 9.39 -0.24
C ASP A 103 21.70 9.07 -1.28
N VAL A 104 20.44 8.94 -0.84
CA VAL A 104 19.27 8.68 -1.68
C VAL A 104 18.04 9.34 -1.06
N ILE A 105 17.13 9.80 -1.92
CA ILE A 105 15.80 10.27 -1.55
C ILE A 105 14.78 9.33 -2.21
N HIS A 106 13.91 8.72 -1.40
CA HIS A 106 12.86 7.83 -1.88
C HIS A 106 11.48 8.47 -1.72
N ASN A 107 10.85 8.81 -2.83
CA ASN A 107 9.51 9.41 -2.86
C ASN A 107 8.44 8.33 -3.00
N HIS A 108 7.52 8.27 -2.05
CA HIS A 108 6.31 7.44 -2.05
C HIS A 108 5.02 8.25 -2.27
N ALA A 109 5.12 9.58 -2.38
CA ALA A 109 3.97 10.41 -2.69
C ALA A 109 3.55 10.23 -4.15
N PHE A 110 2.25 10.31 -4.41
CA PHE A 110 1.65 10.06 -5.72
C PHE A 110 1.13 11.33 -6.38
N ASP A 111 1.49 12.49 -5.87
CA ASP A 111 1.06 13.78 -6.38
C ASP A 111 2.06 14.30 -7.44
N ALA A 112 1.56 14.89 -8.52
CA ALA A 112 2.42 15.42 -9.57
C ALA A 112 3.47 16.44 -9.10
N PRO A 113 3.20 17.35 -8.14
CA PRO A 113 4.21 18.24 -7.57
C PRO A 113 5.37 17.50 -6.89
N ALA A 114 5.10 16.34 -6.25
CA ALA A 114 6.15 15.53 -5.63
C ALA A 114 7.17 15.01 -6.66
N VAL A 115 6.70 14.68 -7.87
CA VAL A 115 7.57 14.23 -8.96
C VAL A 115 8.31 15.42 -9.58
N ARG A 116 7.59 16.47 -9.93
CA ARG A 116 8.13 17.61 -10.67
C ARG A 116 9.20 18.38 -9.88
N LEU A 117 8.94 18.65 -8.63
CA LEU A 117 9.85 19.42 -7.76
C LEU A 117 11.07 18.61 -7.32
N ALA A 118 11.02 17.28 -7.37
CA ALA A 118 12.13 16.41 -7.01
C ALA A 118 13.37 16.62 -7.89
N THR A 119 13.19 17.10 -9.13
CA THR A 119 14.31 17.41 -10.05
C THR A 119 15.26 18.51 -9.53
N THR A 120 14.85 19.24 -8.50
CA THR A 120 15.67 20.29 -7.86
C THR A 120 16.54 19.78 -6.72
N LEU A 121 16.46 18.49 -6.39
CA LEU A 121 17.19 17.89 -5.27
C LEU A 121 18.63 17.51 -5.70
N PRO A 122 19.61 17.67 -4.80
CA PRO A 122 21.01 17.36 -5.11
C PRO A 122 21.31 15.84 -5.07
N ALA A 123 20.52 15.05 -4.35
CA ALA A 123 20.67 13.60 -4.25
C ALA A 123 19.85 12.86 -5.30
N PRO A 124 20.24 11.63 -5.69
CA PRO A 124 19.43 10.81 -6.59
C PRO A 124 18.05 10.49 -5.98
N VAL A 125 17.02 10.58 -6.81
CA VAL A 125 15.63 10.36 -6.37
C VAL A 125 15.05 9.10 -6.99
N LEU A 126 14.48 8.23 -6.15
CA LEU A 126 13.64 7.12 -6.55
C LEU A 126 12.16 7.50 -6.33
N HIS A 127 11.32 7.32 -7.34
CA HIS A 127 9.86 7.40 -7.19
C HIS A 127 9.25 6.01 -7.22
N THR A 128 8.62 5.57 -6.11
CA THR A 128 7.76 4.38 -6.14
C THR A 128 6.32 4.78 -6.44
N LEU A 129 5.82 4.30 -7.57
CA LEU A 129 4.47 4.55 -8.04
C LEU A 129 3.51 3.55 -7.42
N HIS A 130 2.65 4.01 -6.50
CA HIS A 130 1.69 3.18 -5.75
C HIS A 130 0.32 3.12 -6.41
N LEU A 131 0.03 3.99 -7.37
CA LEU A 131 -1.27 4.12 -8.04
C LEU A 131 -1.14 3.82 -9.54
N PRO A 132 -2.25 3.50 -10.23
CA PRO A 132 -2.24 3.40 -11.68
C PRO A 132 -1.82 4.73 -12.34
N PRO A 133 -1.46 4.70 -13.64
CA PRO A 133 -1.16 5.91 -14.40
C PRO A 133 -2.25 6.99 -14.28
N ASP A 134 -1.81 8.21 -14.06
CA ASP A 134 -2.61 9.43 -13.95
C ASP A 134 -1.97 10.53 -14.81
N GLU A 135 -2.77 11.25 -15.60
CA GLU A 135 -2.27 12.23 -16.58
C GLU A 135 -1.35 13.29 -15.97
N ALA A 136 -1.65 13.78 -14.75
CA ALA A 136 -0.83 14.79 -14.11
C ALA A 136 0.54 14.24 -13.66
N VAL A 137 0.56 13.01 -13.14
CA VAL A 137 1.78 12.32 -12.74
C VAL A 137 2.58 11.91 -13.99
N GLU A 138 1.94 11.46 -15.05
CA GLU A 138 2.57 11.18 -16.35
C GLU A 138 3.28 12.41 -16.90
N ALA A 139 2.57 13.55 -16.95
CA ALA A 139 3.15 14.81 -17.41
C ALA A 139 4.35 15.26 -16.54
N ALA A 140 4.27 15.06 -15.23
CA ALA A 140 5.35 15.37 -14.30
C ALA A 140 6.58 14.47 -14.51
N LEU A 141 6.38 13.16 -14.74
CA LEU A 141 7.45 12.20 -15.05
C LEU A 141 8.11 12.53 -16.40
N HIS A 142 7.33 12.84 -17.44
CA HIS A 142 7.87 13.27 -18.72
C HIS A 142 8.64 14.58 -18.64
N HIS A 143 8.22 15.52 -17.79
CA HIS A 143 8.97 16.73 -17.51
C HIS A 143 10.29 16.41 -16.81
N ALA A 144 10.24 15.59 -15.76
CA ALA A 144 11.39 15.18 -14.99
C ALA A 144 12.42 14.39 -15.82
N ALA A 145 11.97 13.55 -16.74
CA ALA A 145 12.84 12.79 -17.65
C ALA A 145 13.67 13.68 -18.60
N ARG A 146 13.24 14.91 -18.84
CA ARG A 146 13.99 15.91 -19.64
C ARG A 146 14.90 16.80 -18.82
N SER A 147 14.94 16.63 -17.52
CA SER A 147 15.86 17.34 -16.63
C SER A 147 17.28 16.77 -16.77
N GLY A 148 18.28 17.52 -16.32
CA GLY A 148 19.67 17.05 -16.32
C GLY A 148 19.92 15.87 -15.36
N ARG A 149 18.95 15.56 -14.48
CA ARG A 149 19.00 14.45 -13.52
C ARG A 149 17.61 13.77 -13.48
N PRO A 150 17.32 12.85 -14.43
CA PRO A 150 16.05 12.14 -14.43
C PRO A 150 15.92 11.25 -13.19
N PRO A 151 14.72 11.15 -12.57
CA PRO A 151 14.49 10.27 -11.44
C PRO A 151 14.48 8.81 -11.90
N SER A 152 14.87 7.91 -10.99
CA SER A 152 14.58 6.48 -11.12
C SER A 152 13.12 6.21 -10.75
N VAL A 153 12.49 5.24 -11.42
CA VAL A 153 11.09 4.89 -11.21
C VAL A 153 10.95 3.42 -10.84
N ALA A 154 10.24 3.16 -9.74
CA ALA A 154 9.85 1.81 -9.33
C ALA A 154 8.33 1.68 -9.26
N THR A 155 7.85 0.43 -9.34
CA THR A 155 6.46 0.05 -9.13
C THR A 155 6.35 -1.04 -8.08
N VAL A 156 5.16 -1.25 -7.54
CA VAL A 156 4.94 -2.19 -6.42
C VAL A 156 4.57 -3.61 -6.88
N SER A 157 4.37 -3.82 -8.18
CA SER A 157 4.07 -5.13 -8.77
C SER A 157 4.40 -5.17 -10.26
N ALA A 158 4.51 -6.36 -10.83
CA ALA A 158 4.67 -6.53 -12.27
C ALA A 158 3.42 -6.10 -13.04
N PHE A 159 2.23 -6.30 -12.45
CA PHE A 159 0.99 -5.79 -13.03
C PHE A 159 1.09 -4.28 -13.23
N GLN A 160 1.46 -3.55 -12.20
CA GLN A 160 1.55 -2.09 -12.26
C GLN A 160 2.70 -1.64 -13.17
N ALA A 161 3.83 -2.35 -13.17
CA ALA A 161 4.92 -2.08 -14.10
C ALA A 161 4.48 -2.16 -15.56
N ARG A 162 3.61 -3.12 -15.93
CA ARG A 162 3.07 -3.22 -17.29
C ARG A 162 2.24 -1.98 -17.68
N ALA A 163 1.46 -1.43 -16.76
CA ALA A 163 0.68 -0.22 -17.01
C ALA A 163 1.61 0.99 -17.20
N TRP A 164 2.55 1.21 -16.27
CA TRP A 164 3.46 2.35 -16.28
C TRP A 164 4.50 2.31 -17.40
N ARG A 165 4.95 1.12 -17.84
CA ARG A 165 5.91 0.99 -18.97
C ARG A 165 5.38 1.51 -20.30
N ARG A 166 4.08 1.77 -20.41
CA ARG A 166 3.47 2.44 -21.58
C ARG A 166 3.73 3.96 -21.57
N VAL A 167 4.09 4.49 -20.41
CA VAL A 167 4.23 5.94 -20.15
C VAL A 167 5.68 6.31 -19.88
N VAL A 168 6.36 5.56 -19.03
CA VAL A 168 7.71 5.88 -18.55
C VAL A 168 8.55 4.60 -18.44
N ARG A 169 9.89 4.76 -18.46
CA ARG A 169 10.80 3.67 -18.11
C ARG A 169 10.60 3.30 -16.62
N VAL A 170 10.35 2.03 -16.35
CA VAL A 170 10.30 1.47 -14.99
C VAL A 170 11.61 0.73 -14.74
N ASP A 171 12.42 1.25 -13.81
CA ASP A 171 13.77 0.77 -13.51
C ASP A 171 13.77 -0.43 -12.57
N ALA A 172 12.74 -0.54 -11.69
CA ALA A 172 12.62 -1.65 -10.74
C ALA A 172 11.16 -1.99 -10.41
N ILE A 173 10.96 -3.21 -9.95
CA ILE A 173 9.74 -3.63 -9.24
C ILE A 173 10.16 -3.89 -7.80
N LEU A 174 9.61 -3.12 -6.85
CA LEU A 174 9.94 -3.16 -5.43
C LEU A 174 8.64 -3.41 -4.62
N PRO A 175 8.25 -4.68 -4.43
CA PRO A 175 7.00 -5.02 -3.76
C PRO A 175 6.99 -4.57 -2.29
N PRO A 176 5.86 -4.04 -1.79
CA PRO A 176 5.71 -3.67 -0.39
C PRO A 176 5.36 -4.91 0.44
N CYS A 177 6.33 -5.71 0.79
CA CYS A 177 6.17 -6.92 1.59
C CYS A 177 5.77 -6.62 3.05
N VAL A 178 5.52 -7.65 3.85
CA VAL A 178 5.00 -7.56 5.22
C VAL A 178 5.98 -8.13 6.25
N PRO A 179 6.04 -7.60 7.49
CA PRO A 179 7.01 -8.04 8.50
C PRO A 179 6.57 -9.38 9.12
N THR A 180 6.79 -10.48 8.43
CA THR A 180 6.29 -11.81 8.84
C THR A 180 6.74 -12.19 10.25
N HIS A 181 7.96 -11.82 10.66
CA HIS A 181 8.54 -12.16 11.97
C HIS A 181 7.77 -11.58 13.17
N VAL A 182 6.98 -10.50 13.00
CA VAL A 182 6.14 -9.92 14.07
C VAL A 182 4.66 -10.24 13.92
N ILE A 183 4.24 -10.78 12.77
CA ILE A 183 2.84 -11.13 12.50
C ILE A 183 2.50 -12.46 13.18
N PRO A 184 1.52 -12.48 14.13
CA PRO A 184 1.08 -13.71 14.76
C PRO A 184 0.37 -14.61 13.75
N TRP A 185 0.57 -15.94 13.87
CA TRP A 185 -0.13 -16.89 13.03
C TRP A 185 -0.54 -18.14 13.81
N SER A 186 -1.45 -18.92 13.25
CA SER A 186 -1.96 -20.14 13.88
C SER A 186 -2.18 -21.24 12.85
N ARG A 187 -1.80 -22.46 13.22
CA ARG A 187 -2.14 -23.69 12.47
C ARG A 187 -3.60 -24.14 12.69
N ALA A 188 -4.19 -23.70 13.80
CA ALA A 188 -5.57 -24.09 14.14
C ALA A 188 -6.56 -23.47 13.14
N ALA A 189 -7.61 -24.23 12.80
CA ALA A 189 -8.69 -23.75 11.97
C ALA A 189 -9.34 -22.52 12.61
N GLY A 190 -9.54 -21.48 11.81
CA GLY A 190 -10.22 -20.26 12.21
C GLY A 190 -11.76 -20.37 12.10
N ARG A 191 -12.44 -19.30 12.44
CA ARG A 191 -13.90 -19.19 12.32
C ARG A 191 -14.29 -17.89 11.65
N GLY A 192 -15.34 -17.94 10.81
CA GLY A 192 -15.88 -16.77 10.14
C GLY A 192 -14.90 -16.13 9.15
N ALA A 193 -15.31 -15.02 8.60
CA ALA A 193 -14.54 -14.22 7.68
C ALA A 193 -14.06 -12.90 8.30
N VAL A 194 -12.95 -12.37 7.77
CA VAL A 194 -12.50 -10.99 8.03
C VAL A 194 -12.43 -10.24 6.71
N PHE A 195 -12.93 -9.01 6.71
CA PHE A 195 -12.61 -8.00 5.71
C PHE A 195 -11.80 -6.88 6.38
N ALA A 196 -10.74 -6.42 5.74
CA ALA A 196 -9.91 -5.32 6.22
C ALA A 196 -9.64 -4.32 5.09
N GLY A 197 -10.13 -3.08 5.27
CA GLY A 197 -9.93 -2.03 4.29
C GLY A 197 -10.83 -0.83 4.51
N ARG A 198 -10.53 0.25 3.79
CA ARG A 198 -11.38 1.44 3.79
C ARG A 198 -12.80 1.09 3.37
N LEU A 199 -13.81 1.66 4.04
CA LEU A 199 -15.20 1.52 3.61
C LEU A 199 -15.43 2.49 2.44
N SER A 200 -15.12 2.00 1.25
CA SER A 200 -15.21 2.71 -0.03
C SER A 200 -15.55 1.74 -1.16
N PRO A 201 -16.13 2.23 -2.27
CA PRO A 201 -16.61 1.36 -3.35
C PRO A 201 -15.54 0.43 -3.93
N GLU A 202 -14.30 0.93 -4.06
CA GLU A 202 -13.21 0.18 -4.69
C GLU A 202 -12.70 -1.00 -3.85
N LYS A 203 -12.90 -0.97 -2.52
CA LYS A 203 -12.43 -2.05 -1.63
C LYS A 203 -13.42 -3.20 -1.46
N GLY A 204 -14.69 -3.00 -1.78
CA GLY A 204 -15.66 -4.10 -1.84
C GLY A 204 -16.15 -4.63 -0.49
N ALA A 205 -16.26 -3.76 0.54
CA ALA A 205 -16.74 -4.19 1.85
C ALA A 205 -18.18 -4.72 1.81
N ALA A 206 -19.05 -4.15 0.98
CA ALA A 206 -20.41 -4.63 0.80
C ALA A 206 -20.43 -6.02 0.15
N GLU A 207 -19.60 -6.22 -0.86
CA GLU A 207 -19.40 -7.49 -1.53
C GLU A 207 -18.87 -8.56 -0.56
N ALA A 208 -17.94 -8.22 0.32
CA ALA A 208 -17.44 -9.15 1.35
C ALA A 208 -18.55 -9.61 2.30
N ILE A 209 -19.44 -8.70 2.72
CA ILE A 209 -20.58 -9.04 3.55
C ILE A 209 -21.56 -9.95 2.80
N ASP A 210 -21.83 -9.66 1.53
CA ASP A 210 -22.75 -10.45 0.71
C ASP A 210 -22.17 -11.86 0.42
N ILE A 211 -20.87 -11.97 0.15
CA ILE A 211 -20.16 -13.25 -0.02
C ILE A 211 -20.23 -14.08 1.27
N ALA A 212 -19.91 -13.49 2.43
CA ALA A 212 -19.97 -14.20 3.71
C ALA A 212 -21.39 -14.69 4.02
N GLY A 213 -22.41 -13.87 3.75
CA GLY A 213 -23.82 -14.24 3.89
C GLY A 213 -24.21 -15.40 2.97
N ALA A 214 -23.81 -15.40 1.71
CA ALA A 214 -24.04 -16.48 0.76
C ALA A 214 -23.30 -17.78 1.16
N ALA A 215 -22.10 -17.66 1.74
CA ALA A 215 -21.35 -18.79 2.27
C ALA A 215 -21.85 -19.28 3.65
N GLY A 216 -22.82 -18.61 4.27
CA GLY A 216 -23.39 -18.99 5.55
C GLY A 216 -22.45 -18.83 6.75
N ILE A 217 -21.47 -17.93 6.67
CA ILE A 217 -20.49 -17.70 7.74
C ILE A 217 -20.55 -16.25 8.27
N PRO A 218 -20.24 -16.03 9.57
CA PRO A 218 -20.16 -14.68 10.10
C PRO A 218 -18.94 -13.92 9.52
N ILE A 219 -19.03 -12.58 9.55
CA ILE A 219 -17.97 -11.70 9.08
C ILE A 219 -17.73 -10.53 10.05
N ASP A 220 -16.45 -10.28 10.33
CA ASP A 220 -15.96 -9.06 10.96
C ASP A 220 -15.37 -8.13 9.90
N VAL A 221 -15.90 -6.91 9.79
CA VAL A 221 -15.50 -5.89 8.82
C VAL A 221 -14.74 -4.80 9.57
N TYR A 222 -13.44 -4.63 9.26
CA TYR A 222 -12.58 -3.62 9.87
C TYR A 222 -12.29 -2.49 8.88
N GLY A 223 -12.67 -1.27 9.23
CA GLY A 223 -12.37 -0.10 8.40
C GLY A 223 -13.14 1.16 8.78
N ASP A 224 -12.55 2.30 8.46
CA ASP A 224 -13.20 3.59 8.63
C ASP A 224 -14.07 3.96 7.42
N ALA A 225 -15.07 4.79 7.66
CA ALA A 225 -15.94 5.38 6.65
C ALA A 225 -15.16 6.38 5.77
N TYR A 226 -14.34 5.86 4.85
CA TYR A 226 -13.56 6.67 3.91
C TYR A 226 -14.47 7.40 2.92
N ASP A 227 -15.53 6.75 2.48
CA ASP A 227 -16.64 7.31 1.72
C ASP A 227 -17.91 7.23 2.55
N ALA A 228 -18.36 8.38 3.06
CA ALA A 228 -19.55 8.46 3.92
C ALA A 228 -20.85 8.11 3.16
N GLY A 229 -20.93 8.42 1.87
CA GLY A 229 -22.06 8.08 1.00
C GLY A 229 -22.17 6.57 0.80
N TYR A 230 -21.05 5.93 0.42
CA TYR A 230 -20.97 4.48 0.31
C TYR A 230 -21.29 3.79 1.63
N THR A 231 -20.67 4.24 2.72
CA THR A 231 -20.89 3.63 4.04
C THR A 231 -22.34 3.67 4.44
N ARG A 232 -23.04 4.80 4.26
CA ARG A 232 -24.46 4.94 4.56
C ARG A 232 -25.33 4.09 3.65
N ALA A 233 -25.07 4.13 2.34
CA ALA A 233 -25.93 3.47 1.34
C ALA A 233 -25.70 1.95 1.25
N GLN A 234 -24.45 1.48 1.42
CA GLN A 234 -24.09 0.09 1.17
C GLN A 234 -23.82 -0.70 2.46
N ILE A 235 -23.13 -0.11 3.44
CA ILE A 235 -22.80 -0.82 4.68
C ILE A 235 -23.93 -0.69 5.70
N GLY A 236 -24.60 0.48 5.79
CA GLY A 236 -25.70 0.71 6.73
C GLY A 236 -26.75 -0.39 6.71
N PRO A 237 -27.36 -0.73 5.55
CA PRO A 237 -28.39 -1.78 5.46
C PRO A 237 -27.89 -3.19 5.78
N ARG A 238 -26.59 -3.43 5.66
CA ARG A 238 -25.97 -4.74 5.88
C ARG A 238 -25.53 -4.97 7.33
N ARG A 239 -25.24 -3.87 8.07
CA ARG A 239 -24.76 -3.93 9.46
C ARG A 239 -25.72 -4.65 10.40
N GLY A 240 -27.02 -4.61 10.14
CA GLY A 240 -28.06 -5.28 10.95
C GLY A 240 -28.29 -6.75 10.61
N ARG A 241 -27.59 -7.31 9.63
CA ARG A 241 -27.78 -8.73 9.25
C ARG A 241 -27.16 -9.64 10.30
N PRO A 242 -27.76 -10.82 10.58
CA PRO A 242 -27.16 -11.82 11.47
C PRO A 242 -25.73 -12.19 11.03
N GLY A 243 -24.81 -12.27 11.99
CA GLY A 243 -23.42 -12.65 11.73
C GLY A 243 -22.53 -11.53 11.15
N VAL A 244 -23.03 -10.31 10.98
CA VAL A 244 -22.24 -9.17 10.49
C VAL A 244 -21.85 -8.24 11.64
N THR A 245 -20.56 -8.07 11.86
CA THR A 245 -20.02 -7.07 12.81
C THR A 245 -19.13 -6.07 12.06
N VAL A 246 -19.43 -4.78 12.21
CA VAL A 246 -18.64 -3.70 11.59
C VAL A 246 -17.90 -2.93 12.66
N HIS A 247 -16.58 -2.97 12.59
CA HIS A 247 -15.64 -2.29 13.48
C HIS A 247 -15.07 -1.05 12.79
N GLN A 248 -14.64 -0.09 13.58
CA GLN A 248 -13.73 0.96 13.11
C GLN A 248 -12.37 0.36 12.77
N ALA A 249 -11.51 1.13 12.09
CA ALA A 249 -10.13 0.76 11.92
C ALA A 249 -9.44 0.56 13.28
N VAL A 250 -8.65 -0.51 13.38
CA VAL A 250 -7.89 -0.88 14.58
C VAL A 250 -6.39 -0.89 14.25
N PRO A 251 -5.52 -0.78 15.26
CA PRO A 251 -4.08 -0.97 15.04
C PRO A 251 -3.78 -2.29 14.33
N ARG A 252 -2.79 -2.28 13.43
CA ARG A 252 -2.44 -3.45 12.60
C ARG A 252 -2.19 -4.72 13.42
N ALA A 253 -1.54 -4.60 14.59
CA ALA A 253 -1.33 -5.75 15.47
C ALA A 253 -2.64 -6.42 15.91
N SER A 254 -3.68 -5.63 16.21
CA SER A 254 -5.01 -6.15 16.55
C SER A 254 -5.71 -6.77 15.34
N LEU A 255 -5.55 -6.16 14.17
CA LEU A 255 -6.08 -6.69 12.91
C LEU A 255 -5.44 -8.05 12.56
N TRP A 256 -4.13 -8.20 12.72
CA TRP A 256 -3.44 -9.47 12.50
C TRP A 256 -3.93 -10.57 13.44
N VAL A 257 -4.22 -10.25 14.71
CA VAL A 257 -4.83 -11.21 15.64
C VAL A 257 -6.22 -11.64 15.15
N ALA A 258 -7.03 -10.71 14.64
CA ALA A 258 -8.33 -11.03 14.06
C ALA A 258 -8.18 -11.92 12.81
N MET A 259 -7.27 -11.58 11.89
CA MET A 259 -6.97 -12.40 10.71
C MET A 259 -6.48 -13.79 11.09
N ALA A 260 -5.57 -13.93 12.07
CA ALA A 260 -5.05 -15.23 12.52
C ALA A 260 -6.15 -16.15 13.08
N ARG A 261 -7.25 -15.58 13.61
CA ARG A 261 -8.41 -16.32 14.16
C ARG A 261 -9.50 -16.58 13.12
N ALA A 262 -9.46 -15.92 11.97
CA ALA A 262 -10.45 -16.10 10.92
C ALA A 262 -10.23 -17.41 10.14
N ALA A 263 -11.30 -17.94 9.58
CA ALA A 263 -11.23 -19.05 8.62
C ALA A 263 -10.74 -18.57 7.25
N VAL A 264 -11.10 -17.34 6.87
CA VAL A 264 -10.80 -16.74 5.58
C VAL A 264 -10.74 -15.22 5.67
N VAL A 265 -9.89 -14.60 4.87
CA VAL A 265 -9.95 -13.15 4.60
C VAL A 265 -10.62 -12.95 3.24
N LEU A 266 -11.64 -12.11 3.18
CA LEU A 266 -12.36 -11.77 1.94
C LEU A 266 -11.78 -10.46 1.36
N TYR A 267 -11.34 -10.52 0.11
CA TYR A 267 -10.71 -9.39 -0.58
C TYR A 267 -11.38 -9.12 -1.95
N PRO A 268 -12.67 -8.80 -2.01
CA PRO A 268 -13.41 -8.59 -3.25
C PRO A 268 -13.21 -7.17 -3.80
N ALA A 269 -11.94 -6.77 -4.02
CA ALA A 269 -11.61 -5.47 -4.56
C ALA A 269 -12.24 -5.27 -5.95
N ARG A 270 -12.87 -4.12 -6.17
CA ARG A 270 -13.56 -3.77 -7.41
C ARG A 270 -12.69 -2.97 -8.37
N TRP A 271 -11.48 -2.64 -7.99
CA TRP A 271 -10.48 -1.96 -8.80
C TRP A 271 -9.24 -2.84 -8.97
N ASP A 272 -8.38 -2.47 -9.90
CA ASP A 272 -7.12 -3.18 -10.10
C ASP A 272 -6.14 -2.83 -8.98
N GLU A 273 -6.11 -3.68 -7.96
CA GLU A 273 -5.29 -3.48 -6.76
C GLU A 273 -3.80 -3.47 -7.14
N PRO A 274 -3.03 -2.44 -6.79
CA PRO A 274 -1.61 -2.39 -7.15
C PRO A 274 -0.77 -3.53 -6.58
N PHE A 275 -1.06 -3.99 -5.36
CA PHE A 275 -0.37 -5.11 -4.70
C PHE A 275 -1.33 -5.97 -3.87
N GLY A 276 -1.89 -5.42 -2.78
CA GLY A 276 -2.80 -6.15 -1.89
C GLY A 276 -2.19 -6.48 -0.52
N MET A 277 -1.76 -5.45 0.22
CA MET A 277 -1.14 -5.59 1.54
C MET A 277 -1.94 -6.46 2.51
N ALA A 278 -3.27 -6.26 2.60
CA ALA A 278 -4.10 -7.05 3.53
C ALA A 278 -4.18 -8.53 3.12
N ALA A 279 -4.05 -8.87 1.83
CA ALA A 279 -3.94 -10.26 1.38
C ALA A 279 -2.59 -10.88 1.77
N ALA A 280 -1.50 -10.11 1.71
CA ALA A 280 -0.19 -10.54 2.19
C ALA A 280 -0.18 -10.74 3.71
N GLU A 281 -0.76 -9.80 4.46
CA GLU A 281 -0.92 -9.90 5.93
C GLU A 281 -1.76 -11.11 6.35
N ALA A 282 -2.84 -11.40 5.64
CA ALA A 282 -3.68 -12.57 5.88
C ALA A 282 -2.87 -13.88 5.76
N GLN A 283 -2.10 -14.01 4.68
CA GLN A 283 -1.25 -15.19 4.45
C GLN A 283 -0.15 -15.30 5.51
N ALA A 284 0.45 -14.19 5.92
CA ALA A 284 1.40 -14.15 7.03
C ALA A 284 0.77 -14.59 8.36
N CYS A 285 -0.54 -14.32 8.56
CA CYS A 285 -1.32 -14.86 9.69
C CYS A 285 -1.66 -16.36 9.53
N GLY A 286 -1.29 -17.00 8.44
CA GLY A 286 -1.68 -18.37 8.08
C GLY A 286 -3.12 -18.48 7.60
N THR A 287 -3.77 -17.40 7.20
CA THR A 287 -5.18 -17.38 6.84
C THR A 287 -5.35 -17.30 5.32
N PRO A 288 -6.08 -18.24 4.70
CA PRO A 288 -6.34 -18.22 3.26
C PRO A 288 -7.17 -17.00 2.86
N VAL A 289 -7.00 -16.59 1.60
CA VAL A 289 -7.68 -15.41 1.03
C VAL A 289 -8.62 -15.84 -0.09
N VAL A 290 -9.84 -15.32 -0.12
CA VAL A 290 -10.70 -15.35 -1.31
C VAL A 290 -10.78 -13.95 -1.87
N ALA A 291 -10.37 -13.78 -3.13
CA ALA A 291 -10.27 -12.47 -3.75
C ALA A 291 -10.78 -12.47 -5.20
N PHE A 292 -11.26 -11.33 -5.67
CA PHE A 292 -11.46 -11.12 -7.09
C PHE A 292 -10.09 -11.04 -7.80
N GLN A 293 -9.96 -11.70 -8.95
CA GLN A 293 -8.74 -11.68 -9.75
C GLN A 293 -8.57 -10.31 -10.43
N ARG A 294 -7.99 -9.35 -9.67
CA ARG A 294 -7.75 -7.97 -10.13
C ARG A 294 -6.36 -7.47 -9.77
N GLY A 295 -5.77 -6.78 -10.71
CA GLY A 295 -4.49 -6.08 -10.49
C GLY A 295 -3.35 -7.01 -10.12
N GLY A 296 -2.60 -6.62 -9.09
CA GLY A 296 -1.45 -7.37 -8.56
C GLY A 296 -1.81 -8.54 -7.64
N LEU A 297 -3.10 -8.80 -7.35
CA LEU A 297 -3.50 -9.86 -6.41
C LEU A 297 -3.04 -11.26 -6.84
N GLY A 298 -2.93 -11.51 -8.15
CA GLY A 298 -2.35 -12.75 -8.67
C GLY A 298 -0.84 -12.91 -8.45
N GLU A 299 -0.14 -11.85 -8.03
CA GLU A 299 1.27 -11.90 -7.63
C GLU A 299 1.43 -12.19 -6.13
N VAL A 300 0.35 -11.96 -5.36
CA VAL A 300 0.32 -12.10 -3.89
C VAL A 300 -0.31 -13.43 -3.48
N ILE A 301 -1.39 -13.84 -4.14
CA ILE A 301 -2.15 -15.05 -3.80
C ILE A 301 -1.76 -16.17 -4.77
N ALA A 302 -1.26 -17.28 -4.24
CA ALA A 302 -1.05 -18.52 -4.99
C ALA A 302 -2.38 -19.28 -5.06
N ASP A 303 -3.07 -19.19 -6.21
CA ASP A 303 -4.41 -19.76 -6.43
C ASP A 303 -4.43 -21.27 -6.16
N GLY A 304 -5.43 -21.73 -5.38
CA GLY A 304 -5.55 -23.11 -4.92
C GLY A 304 -4.56 -23.53 -3.82
N VAL A 305 -3.56 -22.68 -3.48
CA VAL A 305 -2.52 -22.99 -2.47
C VAL A 305 -2.64 -22.12 -1.23
N THR A 306 -2.80 -20.80 -1.40
CA THR A 306 -2.92 -19.85 -0.29
C THR A 306 -4.25 -19.12 -0.27
N GLY A 307 -5.13 -19.44 -1.19
CA GLY A 307 -6.45 -18.85 -1.36
C GLY A 307 -7.02 -19.16 -2.72
N PHE A 308 -8.08 -18.45 -3.08
CA PHE A 308 -8.73 -18.58 -4.38
C PHE A 308 -8.89 -17.22 -5.04
N LEU A 309 -8.58 -17.19 -6.34
CA LEU A 309 -8.83 -16.05 -7.22
C LEU A 309 -10.05 -16.34 -8.08
N VAL A 310 -11.11 -15.56 -7.90
CA VAL A 310 -12.37 -15.76 -8.62
C VAL A 310 -12.64 -14.63 -9.62
N PRO A 311 -13.53 -14.83 -10.63
CA PRO A 311 -13.87 -13.80 -11.58
C PRO A 311 -14.37 -12.52 -10.89
N PRO A 312 -13.95 -11.32 -11.35
CA PRO A 312 -14.39 -10.06 -10.76
C PRO A 312 -15.89 -9.89 -10.80
N GLY A 313 -16.50 -9.64 -9.62
CA GLY A 313 -17.94 -9.43 -9.46
C GLY A 313 -18.77 -10.71 -9.32
N ASP A 314 -18.17 -11.88 -9.44
CA ASP A 314 -18.86 -13.15 -9.24
C ASP A 314 -18.92 -13.49 -7.74
N LEU A 315 -19.99 -13.02 -7.08
CA LEU A 315 -20.19 -13.22 -5.64
C LEU A 315 -20.48 -14.70 -5.32
N GLN A 316 -21.12 -15.45 -6.24
CA GLN A 316 -21.43 -16.85 -6.02
C GLN A 316 -20.17 -17.70 -6.09
N ALA A 317 -19.32 -17.49 -7.12
CA ALA A 317 -18.02 -18.17 -7.19
C ALA A 317 -17.16 -17.86 -5.96
N ALA A 318 -17.20 -16.62 -5.44
CA ALA A 318 -16.49 -16.26 -4.23
C ALA A 318 -17.05 -16.99 -2.99
N ALA A 319 -18.38 -17.12 -2.86
CA ALA A 319 -19.01 -17.83 -1.76
C ALA A 319 -18.68 -19.34 -1.80
N ASP A 320 -18.69 -19.94 -3.00
CA ASP A 320 -18.32 -21.35 -3.19
C ASP A 320 -16.84 -21.58 -2.84
N ALA A 321 -15.96 -20.65 -3.24
CA ALA A 321 -14.54 -20.67 -2.91
C ALA A 321 -14.27 -20.57 -1.40
N VAL A 322 -15.11 -19.87 -0.63
CA VAL A 322 -15.02 -19.85 0.84
C VAL A 322 -15.12 -21.26 1.41
N GLY A 323 -16.04 -22.10 0.92
CA GLY A 323 -16.14 -23.50 1.32
C GLY A 323 -14.86 -24.31 1.05
N GLY A 324 -14.20 -24.02 -0.07
CA GLY A 324 -12.93 -24.65 -0.46
C GLY A 324 -11.74 -24.30 0.44
N THR A 325 -11.78 -23.17 1.16
CA THR A 325 -10.66 -22.72 2.01
C THR A 325 -10.35 -23.67 3.17
N ALA A 326 -11.31 -24.50 3.59
CA ALA A 326 -11.11 -25.53 4.60
C ALA A 326 -10.03 -26.56 4.20
N GLY A 327 -9.80 -26.75 2.90
CA GLY A 327 -8.74 -27.64 2.36
C GLY A 327 -7.36 -26.96 2.25
N ILE A 328 -7.27 -25.65 2.45
CA ILE A 328 -6.00 -24.92 2.34
C ILE A 328 -5.21 -25.03 3.64
N SER A 329 -3.94 -25.42 3.53
CA SER A 329 -3.03 -25.47 4.66
C SER A 329 -2.64 -24.08 5.14
N ARG A 330 -2.97 -23.75 6.40
CA ARG A 330 -2.55 -22.48 7.02
C ARG A 330 -1.02 -22.36 7.11
N ALA A 331 -0.31 -23.50 7.28
CA ALA A 331 1.15 -23.51 7.22
C ALA A 331 1.68 -23.20 5.81
N ALA A 332 0.97 -23.62 4.75
CA ALA A 332 1.32 -23.24 3.38
C ALA A 332 1.11 -21.73 3.13
N CYS A 333 0.02 -21.15 3.64
CA CYS A 333 -0.18 -19.71 3.58
C CYS A 333 0.97 -18.95 4.26
N ARG A 334 1.34 -19.38 5.47
CA ARG A 334 2.45 -18.79 6.23
C ARG A 334 3.78 -18.94 5.50
N GLY A 335 4.12 -20.15 5.04
CA GLY A 335 5.35 -20.43 4.31
C GLY A 335 5.45 -19.59 3.03
N HIS A 336 4.35 -19.48 2.27
CA HIS A 336 4.31 -18.59 1.09
C HIS A 336 4.59 -17.13 1.45
N ALA A 337 4.03 -16.64 2.55
CA ALA A 337 4.30 -15.27 2.99
C ALA A 337 5.77 -15.07 3.39
N GLU A 338 6.37 -16.03 4.10
CA GLU A 338 7.79 -16.00 4.47
C GLU A 338 8.71 -16.09 3.23
N ASP A 339 8.37 -16.92 2.26
CA ASP A 339 9.19 -17.15 1.07
C ASP A 339 9.06 -16.06 0.00
N ARG A 340 7.93 -15.35 -0.09
CA ARG A 340 7.62 -14.49 -1.23
C ARG A 340 7.17 -13.07 -0.87
N LEU A 341 6.71 -12.85 0.35
CA LEU A 341 6.06 -11.61 0.78
C LEU A 341 6.72 -11.02 2.04
N ASP A 342 7.87 -11.55 2.45
CA ASP A 342 8.56 -11.08 3.65
C ASP A 342 9.25 -9.73 3.44
N LEU A 343 9.12 -8.85 4.41
CA LEU A 343 9.71 -7.51 4.40
C LEU A 343 11.23 -7.54 4.20
N GLU A 344 11.94 -8.55 4.71
CA GLU A 344 13.39 -8.65 4.57
C GLU A 344 13.81 -8.74 3.10
N GLN A 345 13.04 -9.45 2.26
CA GLN A 345 13.32 -9.52 0.81
C GLN A 345 13.11 -8.15 0.14
N SER A 346 12.08 -7.43 0.57
CA SER A 346 11.83 -6.07 0.10
C SER A 346 12.97 -5.13 0.50
N LEU A 347 13.43 -5.21 1.75
CA LEU A 347 14.56 -4.43 2.26
C LEU A 347 15.84 -4.71 1.45
N ASP A 348 16.16 -5.99 1.17
CA ASP A 348 17.30 -6.37 0.35
C ASP A 348 17.24 -5.77 -1.05
N ALA A 349 16.06 -5.80 -1.67
CA ALA A 349 15.85 -5.23 -2.99
C ALA A 349 16.02 -3.70 -2.99
N HIS A 350 15.48 -3.01 -1.98
CA HIS A 350 15.62 -1.56 -1.82
C HIS A 350 17.06 -1.16 -1.58
N GLU A 351 17.78 -1.83 -0.66
CA GLU A 351 19.19 -1.52 -0.39
C GLU A 351 20.08 -1.72 -1.62
N ARG A 352 19.90 -2.84 -2.36
CA ARG A 352 20.63 -3.05 -3.61
C ARG A 352 20.38 -1.93 -4.61
N PHE A 353 19.13 -1.50 -4.72
CA PHE A 353 18.77 -0.41 -5.63
C PHE A 353 19.36 0.93 -5.17
N TYR A 354 19.28 1.27 -3.89
CA TYR A 354 19.84 2.50 -3.34
C TYR A 354 21.36 2.58 -3.51
N ARG A 355 22.09 1.47 -3.27
CA ARG A 355 23.55 1.43 -3.47
C ARG A 355 23.93 1.72 -4.92
N ARG A 356 23.20 1.14 -5.90
CA ARG A 356 23.45 1.44 -7.33
C ARG A 356 23.19 2.91 -7.66
N MET A 357 22.10 3.49 -7.14
CA MET A 357 21.80 4.91 -7.37
C MET A 357 22.89 5.83 -6.80
N ALA A 358 23.34 5.56 -5.58
CA ALA A 358 24.38 6.36 -4.92
C ALA A 358 25.72 6.24 -5.66
N ALA A 359 26.13 5.06 -6.10
CA ALA A 359 27.34 4.84 -6.87
C ALA A 359 27.31 5.55 -8.23
N SER A 360 26.17 5.52 -8.93
CA SER A 360 26.03 6.22 -10.22
C SER A 360 26.10 7.74 -10.07
N ASP A 361 25.73 8.30 -8.91
CA ASP A 361 25.78 9.74 -8.63
C ASP A 361 27.21 10.21 -8.29
N THR A 362 28.07 9.33 -7.73
CA THR A 362 29.47 9.65 -7.39
C THR A 362 30.44 9.47 -8.56
N GLY A 363 29.99 8.96 -9.70
CA GLY A 363 30.84 8.69 -10.86
C GLY A 363 31.75 7.45 -10.72
N GLU A 364 31.57 6.65 -9.65
CA GLU A 364 32.19 5.34 -9.49
C GLU A 364 31.36 4.29 -10.27
N ALA A 365 31.39 4.40 -11.62
CA ALA A 365 30.88 3.31 -12.45
C ALA A 365 31.87 2.14 -12.35
N ASP A 366 31.36 0.95 -12.03
CA ASP A 366 32.07 -0.32 -12.03
C ASP A 366 32.89 -0.47 -13.33
N ASP A 367 34.21 -0.33 -13.23
CA ASP A 367 35.19 -0.94 -14.14
C ASP A 367 35.36 -2.40 -13.67
N GLY A 368 34.46 -3.26 -14.13
CA GLY A 368 34.53 -4.69 -13.80
C GLY A 368 33.63 -5.54 -14.66
#